data_ceaf94238274fe4b4b77dad68c20ab4f
#
_entry.id   ceaf94238274fe4b4b77dad68c20ab4f
#
_cell.length_a   1.000
_cell.length_b   1.000
_cell.length_c   1.000
_cell.angle_alpha   90.00
_cell.angle_beta   90.00
_cell.angle_gamma   90.00
#
_symmetry.space_group_name_H-M   'P 1'
#
loop_
_entity.id
_entity.type
_entity.pdbx_description
1 polymer ?
#
loop_
_entity_poly.entity_id
_entity_poly.type
_entity_poly.pdbx_seq_one_letter_code
_entity_poly.pdbx_strand_id
1 'polypeptide(L)'
;MVTIKVNNLIDFVAEVFSHSESSPEEARRIATYLTTANLTGHDSHGVIRVPVYIRWKKTGNVVPNQTPEIVVDTPSLAVVDGKFGYGQTVTPFAVRTGIEKCKKAGLAAVALRNAGHIGRVGDWAEMAAAEGLVSVHFVNAAGSLLVAPYGGVQKRLSTAPYCVGIPRQGQDPIVLDFATSIVAEGKVLVASRGGKKLPTGALVDADGTLSEEPSVLYGPYTPDGPRDHTQGTGAIRAFGEHKGSGLAFICELLGGALTGTGATSGGRQFANGMLAFYVDPKVIDTSNYFDEEISRYTDFIRETKPIAGVESVLVPGDPERKMRAERTRNGVPLPDDTWAAIVNTAREVGVSEASIQRATS
;
A
#
# COMPACT_ATOMS: atom_id res chain seq x y z
N MET A 1 22.72 -7.62 4.74
CA MET A 1 21.55 -6.78 5.12
C MET A 1 22.08 -5.46 5.66
N VAL A 2 21.65 -4.33 5.12
CA VAL A 2 22.03 -3.00 5.57
C VAL A 2 20.92 -2.43 6.44
N THR A 3 21.27 -1.84 7.59
CA THR A 3 20.28 -1.17 8.46
C THR A 3 20.55 0.34 8.42
N ILE A 4 19.52 1.13 8.07
CA ILE A 4 19.64 2.56 7.85
C ILE A 4 18.76 3.32 8.84
N LYS A 5 19.32 4.37 9.47
CA LYS A 5 18.55 5.26 10.34
C LYS A 5 17.42 5.92 9.57
N VAL A 6 16.27 6.07 10.21
CA VAL A 6 15.04 6.56 9.58
C VAL A 6 15.26 7.90 8.85
N ASN A 7 15.86 8.89 9.52
CA ASN A 7 16.08 10.21 8.92
C ASN A 7 17.05 10.15 7.74
N ASN A 8 18.14 9.37 7.86
CA ASN A 8 19.10 9.20 6.79
C ASN A 8 18.45 8.57 5.55
N LEU A 9 17.56 7.59 5.76
CA LEU A 9 16.83 6.93 4.67
C LEU A 9 15.87 7.91 3.99
N ILE A 10 15.11 8.71 4.76
CA ILE A 10 14.21 9.73 4.22
C ILE A 10 15.01 10.77 3.42
N ASP A 11 16.11 11.28 3.97
CA ASP A 11 16.93 12.31 3.31
C ASP A 11 17.53 11.79 2.00
N PHE A 12 18.07 10.58 2.02
CA PHE A 12 18.63 9.94 0.83
C PHE A 12 17.59 9.68 -0.26
N VAL A 13 16.44 9.11 0.10
CA VAL A 13 15.35 8.85 -0.85
C VAL A 13 14.79 10.16 -1.41
N ALA A 14 14.65 11.20 -0.58
CA ALA A 14 14.23 12.52 -1.03
C ALA A 14 15.23 13.11 -2.05
N GLU A 15 16.54 12.97 -1.82
CA GLU A 15 17.56 13.41 -2.77
C GLU A 15 17.42 12.70 -4.13
N VAL A 16 17.16 11.37 -4.15
CA VAL A 16 16.91 10.60 -5.38
C VAL A 16 15.72 11.17 -6.17
N PHE A 17 14.60 11.47 -5.51
CA PHE A 17 13.42 12.02 -6.18
C PHE A 17 13.62 13.48 -6.63
N SER A 18 14.37 14.30 -5.86
CA SER A 18 14.72 15.67 -6.27
C SER A 18 15.58 15.66 -7.53
N HIS A 19 16.53 14.74 -7.66
CA HIS A 19 17.32 14.54 -8.88
C HIS A 19 16.50 13.97 -10.04
N SER A 20 15.27 13.54 -9.77
CA SER A 20 14.31 13.03 -10.78
C SER A 20 13.13 13.97 -11.01
N GLU A 21 13.35 15.27 -10.95
CA GLU A 21 12.42 16.36 -11.28
C GLU A 21 11.26 16.56 -10.29
N SER A 22 11.20 15.85 -9.18
CA SER A 22 10.24 16.19 -8.12
C SER A 22 10.68 17.44 -7.36
N SER A 23 9.74 18.31 -7.01
CA SER A 23 10.02 19.43 -6.11
C SER A 23 10.54 18.92 -4.76
N PRO A 24 11.28 19.73 -3.99
CA PRO A 24 11.77 19.30 -2.67
C PRO A 24 10.65 18.81 -1.75
N GLU A 25 9.48 19.44 -1.80
CA GLU A 25 8.31 19.08 -1.01
C GLU A 25 7.72 17.73 -1.44
N GLU A 26 7.60 17.50 -2.75
CA GLU A 26 7.11 16.23 -3.29
C GLU A 26 8.10 15.11 -3.00
N ALA A 27 9.39 15.33 -3.27
CA ALA A 27 10.46 14.36 -3.01
C ALA A 27 10.48 13.94 -1.52
N ARG A 28 10.40 14.92 -0.60
CA ARG A 28 10.33 14.67 0.84
C ARG A 28 9.09 13.88 1.22
N ARG A 29 7.94 14.20 0.65
CA ARG A 29 6.68 13.50 0.89
C ARG A 29 6.75 12.05 0.44
N ILE A 30 7.23 11.79 -0.78
CA ILE A 30 7.42 10.42 -1.30
C ILE A 30 8.35 9.64 -0.37
N ALA A 31 9.51 10.19 -0.04
CA ALA A 31 10.49 9.56 0.84
C ALA A 31 9.91 9.22 2.21
N THR A 32 9.14 10.13 2.79
CA THR A 32 8.50 9.93 4.09
C THR A 32 7.51 8.77 4.05
N TYR A 33 6.60 8.73 3.09
CA TYR A 33 5.60 7.65 3.01
C TYR A 33 6.23 6.29 2.67
N LEU A 34 7.22 6.24 1.78
CA LEU A 34 7.94 5.00 1.51
C LEU A 34 8.68 4.49 2.76
N THR A 35 9.33 5.36 3.49
CA THR A 35 10.02 4.97 4.74
C THR A 35 9.01 4.57 5.82
N THR A 36 7.86 5.26 5.93
CA THR A 36 6.78 4.89 6.86
C THR A 36 6.22 3.50 6.56
N ALA A 37 6.06 3.14 5.30
CA ALA A 37 5.68 1.78 4.91
C ALA A 37 6.70 0.73 5.39
N ASN A 38 8.01 1.01 5.28
CA ASN A 38 9.02 0.14 5.88
C ASN A 38 8.90 0.11 7.40
N LEU A 39 8.73 1.24 8.07
CA LEU A 39 8.59 1.30 9.53
C LEU A 39 7.45 0.42 10.04
N THR A 40 6.36 0.34 9.30
CA THR A 40 5.19 -0.47 9.64
C THR A 40 5.27 -1.93 9.17
N GLY A 41 6.41 -2.35 8.58
CA GLY A 41 6.59 -3.73 8.10
C GLY A 41 6.00 -4.02 6.72
N HIS A 42 5.48 -3.00 6.03
CA HIS A 42 4.97 -3.10 4.66
C HIS A 42 6.08 -2.87 3.63
N ASP A 43 7.17 -3.64 3.71
CA ASP A 43 8.38 -3.45 2.91
C ASP A 43 8.12 -3.47 1.39
N SER A 44 7.11 -4.20 0.94
CA SER A 44 6.68 -4.22 -0.47
C SER A 44 6.15 -2.87 -0.98
N HIS A 45 5.74 -1.97 -0.10
CA HIS A 45 5.28 -0.61 -0.36
C HIS A 45 6.29 0.45 0.09
N GLY A 46 7.43 0.02 0.62
CA GLY A 46 8.51 0.85 1.12
C GLY A 46 9.50 1.29 0.03
N VAL A 47 10.72 1.60 0.46
CA VAL A 47 11.78 2.13 -0.40
C VAL A 47 12.23 1.19 -1.52
N ILE A 48 11.86 -0.08 -1.48
CA ILE A 48 12.01 -1.02 -2.61
C ILE A 48 11.32 -0.49 -3.88
N ARG A 49 10.37 0.42 -3.75
CA ARG A 49 9.65 1.05 -4.87
C ARG A 49 10.44 2.15 -5.57
N VAL A 50 11.53 2.66 -5.00
CA VAL A 50 12.34 3.73 -5.59
C VAL A 50 12.74 3.44 -7.03
N PRO A 51 13.36 2.29 -7.39
CA PRO A 51 13.72 2.00 -8.78
C PRO A 51 12.50 1.93 -9.71
N VAL A 52 11.39 1.41 -9.22
CA VAL A 52 10.14 1.30 -10.00
C VAL A 52 9.55 2.67 -10.27
N TYR A 53 9.50 3.55 -9.28
CA TYR A 53 8.93 4.89 -9.42
C TYR A 53 9.76 5.77 -10.37
N ILE A 54 11.10 5.68 -10.27
CA ILE A 54 12.00 6.39 -11.20
C ILE A 54 11.81 5.88 -12.63
N ARG A 55 11.67 4.57 -12.83
CA ARG A 55 11.37 4.00 -14.14
C ARG A 55 10.00 4.47 -14.66
N TRP A 56 8.95 4.47 -13.82
CA TRP A 56 7.64 4.95 -14.21
C TRP A 56 7.63 6.43 -14.60
N LYS A 57 8.41 7.26 -13.92
CA LYS A 57 8.63 8.65 -14.31
C LYS A 57 9.29 8.74 -15.69
N LYS A 58 10.36 7.97 -15.94
CA LYS A 58 11.05 7.94 -17.23
C LYS A 58 10.13 7.49 -18.39
N THR A 59 9.17 6.61 -18.12
CA THR A 59 8.21 6.09 -19.12
C THR A 59 6.90 6.88 -19.19
N GLY A 60 6.74 7.95 -18.42
CA GLY A 60 5.51 8.76 -18.39
C GLY A 60 4.32 8.10 -17.68
N ASN A 61 4.52 6.96 -16.99
CA ASN A 61 3.47 6.33 -16.21
C ASN A 61 3.14 7.08 -14.92
N VAL A 62 4.07 7.89 -14.42
CA VAL A 62 3.88 8.83 -13.31
C VAL A 62 4.45 10.18 -13.70
N VAL A 63 3.74 11.25 -13.38
CA VAL A 63 4.11 12.63 -13.70
C VAL A 63 4.43 13.36 -12.39
N PRO A 64 5.66 13.86 -12.20
CA PRO A 64 6.03 14.63 -11.01
C PRO A 64 5.25 15.94 -10.88
N ASN A 65 5.14 16.44 -9.65
CA ASN A 65 4.63 17.76 -9.32
C ASN A 65 3.17 18.03 -9.77
N GLN A 66 2.39 16.96 -9.92
CA GLN A 66 0.98 17.14 -10.28
C GLN A 66 0.18 17.75 -9.14
N THR A 67 -0.61 18.75 -9.49
CA THR A 67 -1.66 19.28 -8.63
C THR A 67 -2.95 18.53 -8.92
N PRO A 68 -3.47 17.74 -7.97
CA PRO A 68 -4.75 17.05 -8.15
C PRO A 68 -5.90 18.05 -8.27
N GLU A 69 -6.96 17.65 -8.97
CA GLU A 69 -8.10 18.51 -9.27
C GLU A 69 -9.39 17.87 -8.76
N ILE A 70 -10.23 18.68 -8.09
CA ILE A 70 -11.58 18.27 -7.74
C ILE A 70 -12.46 18.51 -8.98
N VAL A 71 -12.86 17.43 -9.65
CA VAL A 71 -13.65 17.47 -10.89
C VAL A 71 -15.15 17.36 -10.65
N VAL A 72 -15.54 16.84 -9.48
CA VAL A 72 -16.92 16.86 -8.99
C VAL A 72 -16.87 17.26 -7.52
N ASP A 73 -17.69 18.23 -7.14
CA ASP A 73 -17.76 18.75 -5.79
C ASP A 73 -19.21 18.94 -5.35
N THR A 74 -19.62 18.20 -4.32
CA THR A 74 -20.92 18.31 -3.65
C THR A 74 -20.70 18.44 -2.15
N PRO A 75 -21.70 18.77 -1.31
CA PRO A 75 -21.50 18.88 0.12
C PRO A 75 -20.85 17.65 0.79
N SER A 76 -21.19 16.43 0.36
CA SER A 76 -20.73 15.18 0.98
C SER A 76 -19.94 14.26 0.04
N LEU A 77 -19.75 14.65 -1.24
CA LEU A 77 -19.02 13.83 -2.21
C LEU A 77 -18.03 14.69 -3.01
N ALA A 78 -16.84 14.12 -3.31
CA ALA A 78 -15.91 14.69 -4.26
C ALA A 78 -15.33 13.61 -5.17
N VAL A 79 -15.04 13.99 -6.43
CA VAL A 79 -14.20 13.21 -7.34
C VAL A 79 -12.91 13.98 -7.56
N VAL A 80 -11.78 13.36 -7.22
CA VAL A 80 -10.44 13.93 -7.36
C VAL A 80 -9.71 13.23 -8.49
N ASP A 81 -9.22 13.98 -9.46
CA ASP A 81 -8.34 13.48 -10.52
C ASP A 81 -6.88 13.71 -10.11
N GLY A 82 -6.13 12.64 -9.94
CA GLY A 82 -4.71 12.66 -9.57
C GLY A 82 -3.77 12.93 -10.75
N LYS A 83 -4.27 12.99 -11.99
CA LYS A 83 -3.50 13.31 -13.20
C LYS A 83 -2.20 12.49 -13.34
N PHE A 84 -2.25 11.24 -12.91
CA PHE A 84 -1.11 10.32 -12.84
C PHE A 84 0.07 10.86 -12.01
N GLY A 85 -0.16 11.77 -11.06
CA GLY A 85 0.83 12.22 -10.09
C GLY A 85 1.23 11.11 -9.12
N TYR A 86 2.35 11.29 -8.44
CA TYR A 86 2.77 10.36 -7.38
C TYR A 86 1.65 10.19 -6.35
N GLY A 87 1.32 8.93 -6.03
CA GLY A 87 0.25 8.61 -5.08
C GLY A 87 0.44 9.29 -3.73
N GLN A 88 1.69 9.42 -3.26
CA GLN A 88 2.06 10.13 -2.03
C GLN A 88 1.80 11.63 -2.07
N THR A 89 1.55 12.19 -3.25
CA THR A 89 1.16 13.59 -3.44
C THR A 89 -0.35 13.74 -3.58
N VAL A 90 -0.96 12.95 -4.45
CA VAL A 90 -2.37 13.15 -4.81
C VAL A 90 -3.35 12.53 -3.80
N THR A 91 -2.97 11.42 -3.16
CA THR A 91 -3.86 10.74 -2.20
C THR A 91 -4.06 11.54 -0.90
N PRO A 92 -3.02 12.13 -0.26
CA PRO A 92 -3.25 12.97 0.92
C PRO A 92 -4.18 14.16 0.64
N PHE A 93 -4.19 14.70 -0.58
CA PHE A 93 -5.13 15.74 -0.99
C PHE A 93 -6.58 15.21 -0.99
N ALA A 94 -6.79 14.05 -1.65
CA ALA A 94 -8.12 13.41 -1.68
C ALA A 94 -8.63 13.06 -0.29
N VAL A 95 -7.76 12.53 0.58
CA VAL A 95 -8.11 12.18 1.98
C VAL A 95 -8.48 13.43 2.77
N ARG A 96 -7.69 14.51 2.70
CA ARG A 96 -8.03 15.78 3.36
C ARG A 96 -9.36 16.35 2.88
N THR A 97 -9.62 16.29 1.57
CA THR A 97 -10.93 16.69 1.01
C THR A 97 -12.07 15.90 1.65
N GLY A 98 -11.92 14.58 1.81
CA GLY A 98 -12.91 13.73 2.48
C GLY A 98 -13.11 14.08 3.96
N ILE A 99 -12.01 14.28 4.68
CA ILE A 99 -12.02 14.68 6.10
C ILE A 99 -12.76 16.00 6.29
N GLU A 100 -12.44 17.02 5.49
CA GLU A 100 -13.06 18.34 5.57
C GLU A 100 -14.56 18.30 5.29
N LYS A 101 -14.98 17.51 4.28
CA LYS A 101 -16.40 17.30 3.98
C LYS A 101 -17.11 16.54 5.09
N CYS A 102 -16.50 15.48 5.60
CA CYS A 102 -17.06 14.67 6.68
C CYS A 102 -17.28 15.51 7.96
N LYS A 103 -16.30 16.33 8.34
CA LYS A 103 -16.44 17.24 9.49
C LYS A 103 -17.61 18.22 9.36
N LYS A 104 -18.00 18.58 8.14
CA LYS A 104 -19.14 19.49 7.88
C LYS A 104 -20.47 18.77 7.78
N ALA A 105 -20.49 17.56 7.20
CA ALA A 105 -21.70 16.84 6.86
C ALA A 105 -21.96 15.58 7.71
N GLY A 106 -21.01 15.18 8.56
CA GLY A 106 -21.07 13.93 9.35
C GLY A 106 -20.70 12.68 8.55
N LEU A 107 -20.81 12.73 7.22
CA LEU A 107 -20.50 11.64 6.29
C LEU A 107 -19.93 12.23 4.99
N ALA A 108 -18.91 11.61 4.44
CA ALA A 108 -18.41 11.97 3.10
C ALA A 108 -17.95 10.74 2.31
N ALA A 109 -17.99 10.88 0.97
CA ALA A 109 -17.38 9.95 0.04
C ALA A 109 -16.40 10.69 -0.87
N VAL A 110 -15.23 10.09 -1.14
CA VAL A 110 -14.25 10.62 -2.10
C VAL A 110 -13.82 9.52 -3.06
N ALA A 111 -13.97 9.80 -4.35
CA ALA A 111 -13.43 8.99 -5.42
C ALA A 111 -12.13 9.63 -5.92
N LEU A 112 -10.99 8.99 -5.72
CA LEU A 112 -9.71 9.34 -6.35
C LEU A 112 -9.51 8.48 -7.59
N ARG A 113 -9.17 9.12 -8.71
CA ARG A 113 -8.84 8.43 -9.96
C ARG A 113 -7.48 8.86 -10.49
N ASN A 114 -6.92 8.04 -11.39
CA ASN A 114 -5.67 8.33 -12.08
C ASN A 114 -4.53 8.73 -11.13
N ALA A 115 -4.42 8.05 -9.99
CA ALA A 115 -3.29 8.23 -9.08
C ALA A 115 -2.15 7.29 -9.47
N GLY A 116 -0.90 7.73 -9.34
CA GLY A 116 0.23 6.81 -9.27
C GLY A 116 0.07 5.88 -8.06
N HIS A 117 0.99 4.94 -7.86
CA HIS A 117 0.90 3.98 -6.75
C HIS A 117 0.75 4.70 -5.40
N ILE A 118 -0.37 4.45 -4.72
CA ILE A 118 -0.74 5.17 -3.49
C ILE A 118 -0.03 4.65 -2.23
N GLY A 119 0.83 3.64 -2.37
CA GLY A 119 1.59 3.08 -1.24
C GLY A 119 0.74 2.24 -0.29
N ARG A 120 1.06 2.29 1.00
CA ARG A 120 0.31 1.63 2.06
C ARG A 120 -1.02 2.34 2.29
N VAL A 121 -2.13 1.62 2.15
CA VAL A 121 -3.47 2.23 2.28
C VAL A 121 -3.76 2.62 3.73
N GLY A 122 -3.19 1.91 4.69
CA GLY A 122 -3.28 2.23 6.12
C GLY A 122 -2.82 3.65 6.47
N ASP A 123 -1.91 4.26 5.72
CA ASP A 123 -1.49 5.66 5.94
C ASP A 123 -2.68 6.63 5.77
N TRP A 124 -3.58 6.34 4.86
CA TRP A 124 -4.77 7.14 4.57
C TRP A 124 -5.85 6.95 5.63
N ALA A 125 -5.97 5.73 6.13
CA ALA A 125 -6.85 5.43 7.26
C ALA A 125 -6.34 6.05 8.57
N GLU A 126 -5.02 6.03 8.82
CA GLU A 126 -4.39 6.71 9.95
C GLU A 126 -4.63 8.24 9.90
N MET A 127 -4.58 8.86 8.71
CA MET A 127 -4.90 10.29 8.55
C MET A 127 -6.33 10.62 8.97
N ALA A 128 -7.31 9.81 8.56
CA ALA A 128 -8.71 10.01 8.94
C ALA A 128 -8.93 9.77 10.44
N ALA A 129 -8.32 8.72 10.98
CA ALA A 129 -8.43 8.37 12.40
C ALA A 129 -7.79 9.43 13.31
N ALA A 130 -6.68 10.06 12.88
CA ALA A 130 -6.06 11.18 13.60
C ALA A 130 -7.00 12.39 13.76
N GLU A 131 -7.99 12.53 12.85
CA GLU A 131 -9.03 13.55 12.89
C GLU A 131 -10.34 13.07 13.56
N GLY A 132 -10.29 11.89 14.19
CA GLY A 132 -11.40 11.29 14.91
C GLY A 132 -12.47 10.64 14.01
N LEU A 133 -12.15 10.35 12.75
CA LEU A 133 -13.10 9.82 11.79
C LEU A 133 -12.87 8.34 11.52
N VAL A 134 -13.96 7.58 11.40
CA VAL A 134 -13.94 6.23 10.82
C VAL A 134 -13.79 6.36 9.32
N SER A 135 -12.97 5.49 8.70
CA SER A 135 -12.84 5.48 7.25
C SER A 135 -12.80 4.07 6.67
N VAL A 136 -13.32 3.92 5.44
CA VAL A 136 -13.33 2.66 4.68
C VAL A 136 -12.81 2.96 3.28
N HIS A 137 -11.87 2.17 2.79
CA HIS A 137 -11.20 2.37 1.52
C HIS A 137 -11.28 1.13 0.64
N PHE A 138 -11.77 1.29 -0.58
CA PHE A 138 -11.76 0.30 -1.65
C PHE A 138 -10.76 0.78 -2.71
N VAL A 139 -9.73 -0.02 -2.97
CA VAL A 139 -8.64 0.36 -3.86
C VAL A 139 -8.47 -0.68 -4.95
N ASN A 140 -8.17 -0.22 -6.17
CA ASN A 140 -7.73 -1.10 -7.23
C ASN A 140 -6.36 -0.69 -7.77
N ALA A 141 -5.75 -1.55 -8.59
CA ALA A 141 -4.52 -1.26 -9.30
C ALA A 141 -4.72 -1.59 -10.78
N ALA A 142 -5.28 -0.65 -11.55
CA ALA A 142 -5.47 -0.78 -12.99
C ALA A 142 -4.14 -1.12 -13.68
N GLY A 143 -4.17 -2.04 -14.65
CA GLY A 143 -2.98 -2.50 -15.35
C GLY A 143 -2.10 -3.51 -14.58
N SER A 144 -2.49 -3.89 -13.36
CA SER A 144 -1.74 -4.84 -12.53
C SER A 144 -2.46 -6.19 -12.44
N LEU A 145 -2.31 -7.03 -13.46
CA LEU A 145 -2.89 -8.37 -13.50
C LEU A 145 -1.98 -9.36 -12.75
N LEU A 146 -2.40 -9.79 -11.56
CA LEU A 146 -1.59 -10.64 -10.68
C LEU A 146 -2.36 -11.81 -10.08
N VAL A 147 -3.68 -11.64 -9.85
CA VAL A 147 -4.46 -12.55 -9.02
C VAL A 147 -5.50 -13.28 -9.87
N ALA A 148 -5.61 -14.61 -9.65
CA ALA A 148 -6.69 -15.40 -10.22
C ALA A 148 -7.96 -15.26 -9.37
N PRO A 149 -9.14 -15.09 -9.99
CA PRO A 149 -10.40 -15.23 -9.28
C PRO A 149 -10.58 -16.66 -8.77
N TYR A 150 -11.37 -16.83 -7.72
CA TYR A 150 -11.66 -18.16 -7.18
C TYR A 150 -12.23 -19.09 -8.24
N GLY A 151 -11.68 -20.28 -8.33
CA GLY A 151 -12.04 -21.28 -9.36
C GLY A 151 -11.39 -21.04 -10.73
N GLY A 152 -10.60 -19.97 -10.88
CA GLY A 152 -9.84 -19.68 -12.10
C GLY A 152 -8.35 -19.89 -11.93
N VAL A 153 -7.63 -19.99 -13.06
CA VAL A 153 -6.16 -20.12 -13.10
C VAL A 153 -5.48 -18.90 -13.75
N GLN A 154 -6.24 -18.03 -14.39
CA GLN A 154 -5.72 -16.89 -15.12
C GLN A 154 -5.73 -15.62 -14.26
N LYS A 155 -4.72 -14.79 -14.40
CA LYS A 155 -4.66 -13.43 -13.82
C LYS A 155 -5.82 -12.59 -14.37
N ARG A 156 -6.75 -12.17 -13.52
CA ARG A 156 -7.91 -11.32 -13.89
C ARG A 156 -8.13 -10.17 -12.91
N LEU A 157 -7.53 -10.23 -11.72
CA LEU A 157 -7.68 -9.26 -10.65
C LEU A 157 -6.31 -8.67 -10.32
N SER A 158 -6.30 -7.46 -9.80
CA SER A 158 -5.15 -6.90 -9.08
C SER A 158 -5.10 -7.44 -7.65
N THR A 159 -4.13 -7.01 -6.86
CA THR A 159 -4.09 -7.30 -5.42
C THR A 159 -5.14 -6.51 -4.63
N ALA A 160 -5.83 -5.59 -5.25
CA ALA A 160 -7.02 -4.85 -4.86
C ALA A 160 -7.20 -4.70 -3.33
N PRO A 161 -6.47 -3.76 -2.67
CA PRO A 161 -6.50 -3.67 -1.21
C PRO A 161 -7.81 -3.09 -0.67
N TYR A 162 -8.15 -3.54 0.54
CA TYR A 162 -9.25 -3.04 1.36
C TYR A 162 -8.70 -2.55 2.68
N CYS A 163 -9.16 -1.38 3.14
CA CYS A 163 -8.68 -0.83 4.40
C CYS A 163 -9.81 -0.17 5.20
N VAL A 164 -9.75 -0.35 6.52
CA VAL A 164 -10.65 0.31 7.48
C VAL A 164 -9.82 0.94 8.59
N GLY A 165 -10.10 2.21 8.89
CA GLY A 165 -9.54 2.93 10.04
C GLY A 165 -10.63 3.26 11.04
N ILE A 166 -10.37 3.00 12.33
CA ILE A 166 -11.26 3.32 13.44
C ILE A 166 -10.46 4.16 14.44
N PRO A 167 -10.87 5.39 14.73
CA PRO A 167 -10.21 6.23 15.72
C PRO A 167 -10.38 5.66 17.12
N ARG A 168 -9.44 5.95 18.00
CA ARG A 168 -9.54 5.66 19.44
C ARG A 168 -9.07 6.89 20.23
N GLN A 169 -9.89 7.39 21.11
CA GLN A 169 -9.54 8.57 21.89
C GLN A 169 -8.32 8.32 22.78
N GLY A 170 -7.27 9.14 22.61
CA GLY A 170 -6.04 9.04 23.42
C GLY A 170 -5.19 7.78 23.20
N GLN A 171 -5.51 6.98 22.19
CA GLN A 171 -4.81 5.74 21.86
C GLN A 171 -4.53 5.63 20.35
N ASP A 172 -3.65 4.70 19.96
CA ASP A 172 -3.44 4.41 18.54
C ASP A 172 -4.72 3.86 17.88
N PRO A 173 -5.01 4.25 16.63
CA PRO A 173 -6.20 3.77 15.91
C PRO A 173 -6.14 2.27 15.64
N ILE A 174 -7.29 1.65 15.45
CA ILE A 174 -7.38 0.32 14.87
C ILE A 174 -7.35 0.48 13.34
N VAL A 175 -6.39 -0.16 12.67
CA VAL A 175 -6.24 -0.08 11.22
C VAL A 175 -6.16 -1.48 10.66
N LEU A 176 -7.16 -1.86 9.88
CA LEU A 176 -7.16 -3.06 9.07
C LEU A 176 -6.76 -2.68 7.65
N ASP A 177 -5.58 -3.11 7.20
CA ASP A 177 -5.07 -2.85 5.84
C ASP A 177 -4.49 -4.14 5.26
N PHE A 178 -5.11 -4.65 4.20
CA PHE A 178 -4.67 -5.89 3.57
C PHE A 178 -4.97 -5.95 2.07
N ALA A 179 -4.11 -6.64 1.34
CA ALA A 179 -4.39 -7.05 -0.04
C ALA A 179 -5.42 -8.19 -0.05
N THR A 180 -6.30 -8.23 -1.04
CA THR A 180 -7.27 -9.32 -1.21
C THR A 180 -6.65 -10.62 -1.75
N SER A 181 -5.36 -10.63 -2.00
CA SER A 181 -4.55 -11.80 -2.32
C SER A 181 -3.90 -12.42 -1.08
N ILE A 182 -3.58 -13.73 -1.13
CA ILE A 182 -2.89 -14.42 -0.02
C ILE A 182 -1.54 -13.76 0.30
N VAL A 183 -0.82 -13.29 -0.72
CA VAL A 183 0.45 -12.57 -0.59
C VAL A 183 0.47 -11.38 -1.55
N ALA A 184 1.14 -10.30 -1.14
CA ALA A 184 1.50 -9.22 -2.05
C ALA A 184 2.58 -9.69 -3.04
N GLU A 185 2.60 -9.12 -4.25
CA GLU A 185 3.59 -9.43 -5.29
C GLU A 185 5.04 -9.27 -4.77
N GLY A 186 5.32 -8.26 -3.94
CA GLY A 186 6.63 -8.09 -3.34
C GLY A 186 7.10 -9.26 -2.47
N LYS A 187 6.19 -10.04 -1.87
CA LYS A 187 6.57 -11.28 -1.14
C LYS A 187 6.99 -12.39 -2.10
N VAL A 188 6.34 -12.47 -3.27
CA VAL A 188 6.75 -13.40 -4.34
C VAL A 188 8.14 -13.02 -4.87
N LEU A 189 8.40 -11.71 -5.01
CA LEU A 189 9.71 -11.20 -5.40
C LEU A 189 10.81 -11.58 -4.40
N VAL A 190 10.56 -11.40 -3.10
CA VAL A 190 11.50 -11.81 -2.04
C VAL A 190 11.77 -13.31 -2.08
N ALA A 191 10.75 -14.14 -2.23
CA ALA A 191 10.90 -15.59 -2.34
C ALA A 191 11.69 -15.98 -3.59
N SER A 192 11.49 -15.31 -4.72
CA SER A 192 12.20 -15.58 -5.98
C SER A 192 13.71 -15.29 -5.92
N ARG A 193 14.13 -14.53 -4.92
CA ARG A 193 15.56 -14.20 -4.68
C ARG A 193 16.17 -15.01 -3.53
N GLY A 194 15.55 -16.14 -3.16
CA GLY A 194 16.04 -16.99 -2.08
C GLY A 194 15.72 -16.51 -0.67
N GLY A 195 14.80 -15.51 -0.53
CA GLY A 195 14.31 -15.04 0.75
C GLY A 195 13.25 -15.97 1.37
N LYS A 196 12.42 -15.43 2.26
CA LYS A 196 11.37 -16.20 2.94
C LYS A 196 10.44 -16.88 1.93
N LYS A 197 10.23 -18.20 2.09
CA LYS A 197 9.33 -19.00 1.28
C LYS A 197 7.88 -18.47 1.34
N LEU A 198 7.15 -18.68 0.25
CA LEU A 198 5.73 -18.39 0.21
C LEU A 198 4.94 -19.37 1.07
N PRO A 199 3.75 -18.97 1.57
CA PRO A 199 2.82 -19.91 2.17
C PRO A 199 2.42 -21.00 1.18
N THR A 200 2.20 -22.21 1.68
CA THR A 200 1.73 -23.32 0.87
C THR A 200 0.47 -22.96 0.08
N GLY A 201 0.48 -23.20 -1.21
CA GLY A 201 -0.65 -22.90 -2.09
C GLY A 201 -0.93 -21.41 -2.27
N ALA A 202 0.06 -20.53 -2.10
CA ALA A 202 -0.11 -19.09 -2.37
C ALA A 202 -0.32 -18.78 -3.85
N LEU A 203 0.17 -19.64 -4.72
CA LEU A 203 0.08 -19.52 -6.18
C LEU A 203 -0.76 -20.66 -6.77
N VAL A 204 -1.25 -20.45 -7.96
CA VAL A 204 -1.91 -21.46 -8.81
C VAL A 204 -1.24 -21.41 -10.18
N ASP A 205 -0.87 -22.58 -10.72
CA ASP A 205 -0.32 -22.69 -12.07
C ASP A 205 -1.43 -22.74 -13.14
N ALA A 206 -1.02 -22.84 -14.41
CA ALA A 206 -1.94 -22.88 -15.55
C ALA A 206 -2.85 -24.11 -15.57
N ASP A 207 -2.45 -25.20 -14.93
CA ASP A 207 -3.19 -26.46 -14.85
C ASP A 207 -4.10 -26.55 -13.63
N GLY A 208 -4.08 -25.52 -12.76
CA GLY A 208 -4.88 -25.46 -11.54
C GLY A 208 -4.20 -26.08 -10.32
N THR A 209 -2.93 -26.49 -10.43
CA THR A 209 -2.16 -27.03 -9.31
C THR A 209 -1.71 -25.90 -8.38
N LEU A 210 -1.87 -26.12 -7.07
CA LEU A 210 -1.41 -25.16 -6.07
C LEU A 210 0.11 -25.22 -5.94
N SER A 211 0.74 -24.05 -5.86
CA SER A 211 2.19 -23.92 -5.82
C SER A 211 2.66 -22.86 -4.81
N GLU A 212 3.90 -22.97 -4.38
CA GLU A 212 4.65 -21.97 -3.63
C GLU A 212 5.89 -21.48 -4.40
N GLU A 213 6.07 -21.96 -5.66
CA GLU A 213 7.23 -21.67 -6.48
C GLU A 213 7.06 -20.33 -7.23
N PRO A 214 7.91 -19.31 -6.99
CA PRO A 214 7.80 -18.00 -7.62
C PRO A 214 7.84 -18.01 -9.16
N SER A 215 8.47 -19.02 -9.77
CA SER A 215 8.51 -19.20 -11.22
C SER A 215 7.13 -19.35 -11.86
N VAL A 216 6.13 -19.81 -11.10
CA VAL A 216 4.73 -19.83 -11.53
C VAL A 216 4.24 -18.45 -11.92
N LEU A 217 4.63 -17.41 -11.16
CA LEU A 217 4.26 -16.01 -11.44
C LEU A 217 5.19 -15.34 -12.45
N TYR A 218 6.50 -15.57 -12.34
CA TYR A 218 7.52 -14.84 -13.11
C TYR A 218 8.03 -15.59 -14.35
N GLY A 219 7.65 -16.87 -14.54
CA GLY A 219 8.23 -17.71 -15.59
C GLY A 219 9.68 -18.08 -15.29
N PRO A 220 10.39 -18.62 -16.28
CA PRO A 220 11.82 -18.89 -16.17
C PRO A 220 12.61 -17.59 -15.93
N TYR A 221 13.49 -17.59 -14.96
CA TYR A 221 14.34 -16.43 -14.65
C TYR A 221 15.73 -16.88 -14.17
N THR A 222 16.71 -16.01 -14.36
CA THR A 222 18.03 -16.17 -13.75
C THR A 222 18.03 -15.61 -12.33
N PRO A 223 18.91 -16.09 -11.43
CA PRO A 223 18.99 -15.59 -10.07
C PRO A 223 19.08 -14.07 -9.98
N ASP A 224 19.90 -13.44 -10.82
CA ASP A 224 20.16 -11.99 -10.84
C ASP A 224 19.33 -11.23 -11.89
N GLY A 225 18.48 -11.94 -12.66
CA GLY A 225 17.68 -11.36 -13.72
C GLY A 225 16.48 -10.57 -13.21
N PRO A 226 15.87 -9.74 -14.07
CA PRO A 226 14.65 -9.05 -13.74
C PRO A 226 13.51 -10.04 -13.47
N ARG A 227 12.56 -9.65 -12.59
CA ARG A 227 11.32 -10.39 -12.35
C ARG A 227 10.20 -9.67 -13.06
N ASP A 228 9.61 -10.34 -14.03
CA ASP A 228 8.48 -9.83 -14.81
C ASP A 228 7.29 -10.79 -14.65
N HIS A 229 6.28 -10.34 -13.91
CA HIS A 229 5.07 -11.13 -13.67
C HIS A 229 4.24 -11.40 -14.92
N THR A 230 4.57 -10.80 -16.05
CA THR A 230 3.90 -11.09 -17.34
C THR A 230 4.42 -12.36 -17.99
N GLN A 231 5.59 -12.87 -17.57
CA GLN A 231 6.25 -14.03 -18.15
C GLN A 231 5.74 -15.36 -17.59
N GLY A 232 5.20 -15.36 -16.36
CA GLY A 232 4.65 -16.57 -15.75
C GLY A 232 3.21 -16.84 -16.19
N THR A 233 2.88 -18.13 -16.33
CA THR A 233 1.55 -18.59 -16.79
C THR A 233 0.54 -18.70 -15.64
N GLY A 234 0.99 -18.78 -14.39
CA GLY A 234 0.13 -18.86 -13.21
C GLY A 234 -0.12 -17.53 -12.54
N ALA A 235 -0.77 -17.56 -11.40
CA ALA A 235 -1.26 -16.38 -10.69
C ALA A 235 -1.13 -16.50 -9.16
N ILE A 236 -1.19 -15.39 -8.46
CA ILE A 236 -1.40 -15.35 -7.01
C ILE A 236 -2.87 -15.69 -6.73
N ARG A 237 -3.14 -16.40 -5.63
CA ARG A 237 -4.52 -16.72 -5.21
C ARG A 237 -5.09 -15.62 -4.33
N ALA A 238 -6.42 -15.47 -4.37
CA ALA A 238 -7.15 -14.65 -3.41
C ALA A 238 -7.11 -15.28 -2.01
N PHE A 239 -7.05 -14.47 -0.95
CA PHE A 239 -7.15 -14.97 0.42
C PHE A 239 -8.56 -15.53 0.71
N GLY A 240 -8.67 -16.53 1.59
CA GLY A 240 -9.98 -17.05 2.02
C GLY A 240 -10.89 -17.48 0.88
N GLU A 241 -10.31 -17.98 -0.22
CA GLU A 241 -11.01 -18.56 -1.37
C GLU A 241 -12.00 -17.56 -2.02
N HIS A 242 -13.28 -17.93 -2.14
CA HIS A 242 -14.33 -17.09 -2.73
C HIS A 242 -14.55 -15.75 -2.00
N LYS A 243 -14.21 -15.68 -0.70
CA LYS A 243 -14.41 -14.44 0.11
C LYS A 243 -13.46 -13.33 -0.35
N GLY A 244 -12.17 -13.60 -0.40
CA GLY A 244 -11.18 -12.64 -0.90
C GLY A 244 -11.34 -12.33 -2.37
N SER A 245 -11.67 -13.35 -3.19
CA SER A 245 -11.98 -13.15 -4.61
C SER A 245 -13.20 -12.24 -4.80
N GLY A 246 -14.26 -12.42 -4.02
CA GLY A 246 -15.43 -11.55 -4.04
C GLY A 246 -15.10 -10.13 -3.62
N LEU A 247 -14.31 -9.95 -2.55
CA LEU A 247 -13.89 -8.62 -2.09
C LEU A 247 -12.99 -7.93 -3.12
N ALA A 248 -12.04 -8.68 -3.76
CA ALA A 248 -11.22 -8.16 -4.84
C ALA A 248 -12.07 -7.62 -6.00
N PHE A 249 -13.09 -8.39 -6.42
CA PHE A 249 -14.02 -7.98 -7.46
C PHE A 249 -14.76 -6.68 -7.08
N ILE A 250 -15.21 -6.54 -5.84
CA ILE A 250 -15.85 -5.31 -5.35
C ILE A 250 -14.85 -4.14 -5.33
N CYS A 251 -13.61 -4.35 -4.89
CA CYS A 251 -12.57 -3.31 -4.95
C CYS A 251 -12.27 -2.85 -6.39
N GLU A 252 -12.24 -3.78 -7.35
CA GLU A 252 -12.08 -3.43 -8.78
C GLU A 252 -13.27 -2.59 -9.31
N LEU A 253 -14.49 -2.87 -8.87
CA LEU A 253 -15.66 -2.10 -9.28
C LEU A 253 -15.74 -0.73 -8.60
N LEU A 254 -15.59 -0.69 -7.29
CA LEU A 254 -15.73 0.55 -6.52
C LEU A 254 -14.47 1.43 -6.60
N GLY A 255 -13.30 0.86 -6.40
CA GLY A 255 -12.03 1.59 -6.48
C GLY A 255 -11.62 1.89 -7.92
N GLY A 256 -11.97 1.04 -8.88
CA GLY A 256 -11.56 1.15 -10.27
C GLY A 256 -12.63 1.71 -11.19
N ALA A 257 -13.70 0.95 -11.43
CA ALA A 257 -14.71 1.31 -12.43
C ALA A 257 -15.49 2.57 -12.04
N LEU A 258 -15.99 2.62 -10.79
CA LEU A 258 -16.81 3.74 -10.31
C LEU A 258 -16.01 5.06 -10.22
N THR A 259 -14.73 5.00 -9.86
CA THR A 259 -13.88 6.21 -9.79
C THR A 259 -13.49 6.75 -11.16
N GLY A 260 -13.60 5.94 -12.22
CA GLY A 260 -13.17 6.30 -13.57
C GLY A 260 -11.71 5.91 -13.89
N THR A 261 -10.94 5.34 -12.94
CA THR A 261 -9.61 4.76 -13.21
C THR A 261 -9.75 3.52 -14.10
N GLY A 262 -10.84 2.78 -13.93
CA GLY A 262 -11.16 1.53 -14.60
C GLY A 262 -10.66 0.30 -13.86
N ALA A 263 -11.41 -0.79 -13.95
CA ALA A 263 -11.01 -2.09 -13.43
C ALA A 263 -9.75 -2.60 -14.16
N THR A 264 -8.98 -3.48 -13.50
CA THR A 264 -7.71 -3.95 -14.06
C THR A 264 -7.92 -4.74 -15.36
N SER A 265 -7.04 -4.52 -16.32
CA SER A 265 -7.02 -5.26 -17.60
C SER A 265 -5.61 -5.20 -18.21
N GLY A 266 -5.33 -6.16 -19.13
CA GLY A 266 -4.08 -6.14 -19.90
C GLY A 266 -3.94 -4.88 -20.76
N GLY A 267 -2.70 -4.37 -20.90
CA GLY A 267 -2.38 -3.20 -21.73
C GLY A 267 -2.81 -1.85 -21.16
N ARG A 268 -3.49 -1.82 -20.01
CA ARG A 268 -3.85 -0.57 -19.34
C ARG A 268 -2.65 0.03 -18.62
N GLN A 269 -2.49 1.34 -18.70
CA GLN A 269 -1.52 2.08 -17.89
C GLN A 269 -1.77 1.80 -16.40
N PHE A 270 -0.69 1.60 -15.65
CA PHE A 270 -0.81 1.45 -14.20
C PHE A 270 -1.34 2.72 -13.56
N ALA A 271 -2.40 2.59 -12.78
CA ALA A 271 -2.93 3.64 -11.91
C ALA A 271 -3.68 3.01 -10.73
N ASN A 272 -3.68 3.70 -9.60
CA ASN A 272 -4.63 3.39 -8.53
C ASN A 272 -5.87 4.26 -8.66
N GLY A 273 -7.02 3.63 -8.46
CA GLY A 273 -8.26 4.26 -8.09
C GLY A 273 -8.59 3.92 -6.65
N MET A 274 -9.27 4.83 -5.95
CA MET A 274 -9.71 4.62 -4.57
C MET A 274 -11.08 5.27 -4.36
N LEU A 275 -12.05 4.50 -3.87
CA LEU A 275 -13.25 5.03 -3.27
C LEU A 275 -13.11 4.95 -1.75
N ALA A 276 -13.22 6.08 -1.08
CA ALA A 276 -13.14 6.16 0.37
C ALA A 276 -14.40 6.79 0.96
N PHE A 277 -14.87 6.23 2.06
CA PHE A 277 -15.95 6.76 2.89
C PHE A 277 -15.39 7.22 4.23
N TYR A 278 -15.90 8.32 4.73
CA TYR A 278 -15.54 8.91 6.02
C TYR A 278 -16.80 9.13 6.83
N VAL A 279 -16.80 8.74 8.09
CA VAL A 279 -17.93 8.88 9.01
C VAL A 279 -17.43 9.53 10.29
N ASP A 280 -18.12 10.59 10.74
CA ASP A 280 -17.92 11.14 12.06
C ASP A 280 -18.74 10.32 13.07
N PRO A 281 -18.09 9.51 13.93
CA PRO A 281 -18.81 8.68 14.88
C PRO A 281 -19.65 9.50 15.87
N LYS A 282 -19.28 10.76 16.13
CA LYS A 282 -20.02 11.64 17.06
C LYS A 282 -21.41 12.05 16.56
N VAL A 283 -21.65 11.94 15.25
CA VAL A 283 -22.98 12.18 14.67
C VAL A 283 -23.91 10.98 14.90
N ILE A 284 -23.35 9.77 14.97
CA ILE A 284 -24.08 8.53 15.22
C ILE A 284 -24.23 8.30 16.73
N ASP A 285 -23.13 8.41 17.45
CA ASP A 285 -23.05 8.19 18.89
C ASP A 285 -22.86 9.53 19.64
N THR A 286 -23.93 9.99 20.25
CA THR A 286 -23.92 11.21 21.06
C THR A 286 -23.62 10.95 22.54
N SER A 287 -23.45 9.69 22.93
CA SER A 287 -23.30 9.24 24.33
C SER A 287 -21.88 8.83 24.70
N ASN A 288 -20.96 8.83 23.74
CA ASN A 288 -19.57 8.33 23.89
C ASN A 288 -19.48 6.79 24.11
N TYR A 289 -20.56 6.06 23.83
CA TYR A 289 -20.60 4.60 23.95
C TYR A 289 -19.61 3.92 23.00
N PHE A 290 -19.40 4.48 21.80
CA PHE A 290 -18.52 3.91 20.79
C PHE A 290 -17.06 3.80 21.28
N ASP A 291 -16.50 4.84 21.89
CA ASP A 291 -15.13 4.82 22.41
C ASP A 291 -14.96 3.83 23.59
N GLU A 292 -15.94 3.76 24.47
CA GLU A 292 -15.95 2.79 25.57
C GLU A 292 -16.03 1.35 25.06
N GLU A 293 -16.91 1.10 24.09
CA GLU A 293 -17.13 -0.24 23.53
C GLU A 293 -15.95 -0.71 22.68
N ILE A 294 -15.30 0.16 21.90
CA ILE A 294 -14.06 -0.21 21.18
C ILE A 294 -13.00 -0.66 22.17
N SER A 295 -12.81 0.07 23.25
CA SER A 295 -11.81 -0.26 24.27
C SER A 295 -12.14 -1.60 24.93
N ARG A 296 -13.36 -1.77 25.43
CA ARG A 296 -13.83 -3.01 26.04
C ARG A 296 -13.68 -4.21 25.10
N TYR A 297 -14.11 -4.08 23.83
CA TYR A 297 -14.06 -5.17 22.87
C TYR A 297 -12.63 -5.51 22.44
N THR A 298 -11.77 -4.51 22.31
CA THR A 298 -10.35 -4.70 22.03
C THR A 298 -9.67 -5.52 23.14
N ASP A 299 -9.94 -5.18 24.41
CA ASP A 299 -9.38 -5.90 25.55
C ASP A 299 -9.94 -7.30 25.63
N PHE A 300 -11.25 -7.49 25.44
CA PHE A 300 -11.89 -8.79 25.37
C PHE A 300 -11.25 -9.74 24.33
N ILE A 301 -10.89 -9.22 23.15
CA ILE A 301 -10.20 -10.02 22.13
C ILE A 301 -8.77 -10.35 22.57
N ARG A 302 -8.03 -9.40 23.15
CA ARG A 302 -6.64 -9.59 23.60
C ARG A 302 -6.52 -10.55 24.78
N GLU A 303 -7.53 -10.64 25.64
CA GLU A 303 -7.59 -11.59 26.76
C GLU A 303 -7.76 -13.05 26.30
N THR A 304 -8.04 -13.29 25.03
CA THR A 304 -8.17 -14.63 24.47
C THR A 304 -6.87 -15.40 24.66
N LYS A 305 -6.95 -16.62 25.20
CA LYS A 305 -5.78 -17.50 25.33
C LYS A 305 -5.16 -17.79 23.97
N PRO A 306 -3.89 -17.45 23.75
CA PRO A 306 -3.24 -17.71 22.47
C PRO A 306 -3.03 -19.21 22.23
N ILE A 307 -2.97 -19.61 20.97
CA ILE A 307 -2.60 -20.97 20.58
C ILE A 307 -1.12 -21.22 20.84
N ALA A 308 -0.71 -22.48 20.90
CA ALA A 308 0.67 -22.85 21.14
C ALA A 308 1.62 -22.20 20.10
N GLY A 309 2.71 -21.59 20.59
CA GLY A 309 3.70 -20.91 19.75
C GLY A 309 3.36 -19.46 19.38
N VAL A 310 2.21 -18.95 19.82
CA VAL A 310 1.82 -17.54 19.67
C VAL A 310 1.92 -16.83 21.01
N GLU A 311 2.60 -15.69 21.06
CA GLU A 311 2.83 -14.93 22.29
C GLU A 311 1.55 -14.27 22.81
N SER A 312 0.79 -13.64 21.92
CA SER A 312 -0.45 -12.93 22.26
C SER A 312 -1.38 -12.83 21.05
N VAL A 313 -2.69 -12.69 21.34
CA VAL A 313 -3.68 -12.37 20.31
C VAL A 313 -3.58 -10.89 19.98
N LEU A 314 -3.46 -10.58 18.69
CA LEU A 314 -3.31 -9.23 18.18
C LEU A 314 -4.60 -8.73 17.52
N VAL A 315 -4.84 -7.43 17.59
CA VAL A 315 -5.90 -6.76 16.83
C VAL A 315 -5.30 -5.99 15.65
N PRO A 316 -6.10 -5.60 14.65
CA PRO A 316 -5.59 -4.85 13.49
C PRO A 316 -4.84 -3.57 13.90
N GLY A 317 -3.63 -3.41 13.34
CA GLY A 317 -2.71 -2.31 13.65
C GLY A 317 -1.64 -2.66 14.70
N ASP A 318 -1.81 -3.71 15.52
CA ASP A 318 -0.80 -4.11 16.52
C ASP A 318 0.53 -4.52 15.89
N PRO A 319 0.57 -5.34 14.80
CA PRO A 319 1.82 -5.71 14.15
C PRO A 319 2.58 -4.49 13.62
N GLU A 320 1.86 -3.54 13.02
CA GLU A 320 2.43 -2.31 12.44
C GLU A 320 3.02 -1.42 13.54
N ARG A 321 2.34 -1.28 14.67
CA ARG A 321 2.83 -0.50 15.83
C ARG A 321 4.08 -1.12 16.42
N LYS A 322 4.08 -2.45 16.63
CA LYS A 322 5.25 -3.17 17.15
C LYS A 322 6.46 -2.98 16.23
N MET A 323 6.26 -3.16 14.92
CA MET A 323 7.31 -2.98 13.92
C MET A 323 7.80 -1.54 13.85
N ARG A 324 6.89 -0.55 13.88
CA ARG A 324 7.24 0.88 13.88
C ARG A 324 8.11 1.24 15.09
N ALA A 325 7.74 0.80 16.29
CA ALA A 325 8.53 1.05 17.51
C ALA A 325 9.93 0.43 17.41
N GLU A 326 10.03 -0.80 16.92
CA GLU A 326 11.30 -1.51 16.73
C GLU A 326 12.19 -0.80 15.70
N ARG A 327 11.67 -0.55 14.49
CA ARG A 327 12.45 0.03 13.39
C ARG A 327 12.77 1.51 13.58
N THR A 328 11.96 2.24 14.33
CA THR A 328 12.30 3.62 14.72
C THR A 328 13.51 3.66 15.64
N ARG A 329 13.64 2.68 16.55
CA ARG A 329 14.76 2.56 17.48
C ARG A 329 16.02 2.02 16.81
N ASN A 330 15.87 0.96 16.03
CA ASN A 330 16.98 0.15 15.52
C ASN A 330 17.41 0.52 14.09
N GLY A 331 16.60 1.31 13.37
CA GLY A 331 16.74 1.57 11.94
C GLY A 331 15.95 0.58 11.07
N VAL A 332 15.86 0.90 9.80
CA VAL A 332 15.15 0.13 8.77
C VAL A 332 16.10 -0.90 8.16
N PRO A 333 15.85 -2.22 8.33
CA PRO A 333 16.65 -3.24 7.68
C PRO A 333 16.26 -3.38 6.21
N LEU A 334 17.23 -3.32 5.31
CA LEU A 334 17.05 -3.53 3.88
C LEU A 334 17.88 -4.71 3.40
N PRO A 335 17.33 -5.63 2.59
CA PRO A 335 18.10 -6.66 1.89
C PRO A 335 19.20 -6.02 1.03
N ASP A 336 20.36 -6.68 0.92
CA ASP A 336 21.51 -6.14 0.19
C ASP A 336 21.21 -5.87 -1.29
N ASP A 337 20.44 -6.74 -1.92
CA ASP A 337 19.99 -6.57 -3.31
C ASP A 337 19.04 -5.36 -3.48
N THR A 338 18.15 -5.17 -2.51
CA THR A 338 17.25 -4.00 -2.49
C THR A 338 18.04 -2.71 -2.34
N TRP A 339 18.98 -2.68 -1.40
CA TRP A 339 19.86 -1.52 -1.22
C TRP A 339 20.70 -1.24 -2.46
N ALA A 340 21.32 -2.27 -3.05
CA ALA A 340 22.10 -2.14 -4.27
C ALA A 340 21.26 -1.58 -5.44
N ALA A 341 20.01 -2.02 -5.59
CA ALA A 341 19.10 -1.50 -6.63
C ALA A 341 18.78 -0.01 -6.41
N ILE A 342 18.55 0.41 -5.17
CA ILE A 342 18.30 1.82 -4.82
C ILE A 342 19.55 2.67 -5.09
N VAL A 343 20.73 2.21 -4.68
CA VAL A 343 22.02 2.90 -4.92
C VAL A 343 22.31 3.04 -6.42
N ASN A 344 22.10 1.99 -7.21
CA ASN A 344 22.26 2.05 -8.65
C ASN A 344 21.30 3.08 -9.27
N THR A 345 20.05 3.10 -8.84
CA THR A 345 19.07 4.11 -9.28
C THR A 345 19.47 5.51 -8.87
N ALA A 346 20.01 5.70 -7.67
CA ALA A 346 20.53 7.01 -7.20
C ALA A 346 21.66 7.50 -8.10
N ARG A 347 22.61 6.63 -8.46
CA ARG A 347 23.69 6.94 -9.41
C ARG A 347 23.15 7.32 -10.79
N GLU A 348 22.18 6.56 -11.31
CA GLU A 348 21.55 6.84 -12.60
C GLU A 348 20.92 8.25 -12.68
N VAL A 349 20.39 8.76 -11.58
CA VAL A 349 19.80 10.09 -11.53
C VAL A 349 20.78 11.17 -11.09
N GLY A 350 22.06 10.84 -10.81
CA GLY A 350 23.13 11.78 -10.53
C GLY A 350 23.33 12.14 -9.06
N VAL A 351 22.82 11.31 -8.12
CA VAL A 351 23.13 11.47 -6.69
C VAL A 351 24.60 11.15 -6.42
N SER A 352 25.25 11.96 -5.59
CA SER A 352 26.70 11.85 -5.33
C SER A 352 27.06 10.64 -4.46
N GLU A 353 28.25 10.08 -4.64
CA GLU A 353 28.77 9.00 -3.78
C GLU A 353 28.86 9.43 -2.30
N ALA A 354 29.14 10.70 -2.04
CA ALA A 354 29.15 11.24 -0.68
C ALA A 354 27.76 11.16 -0.01
N SER A 355 26.69 11.41 -0.77
CA SER A 355 25.30 11.25 -0.28
C SER A 355 24.96 9.79 -0.02
N ILE A 356 25.39 8.88 -0.91
CA ILE A 356 25.20 7.44 -0.74
C ILE A 356 25.89 6.94 0.55
N GLN A 357 27.11 7.38 0.80
CA GLN A 357 27.86 7.02 2.02
C GLN A 357 27.20 7.59 3.28
N ARG A 358 26.72 8.84 3.26
CA ARG A 358 25.98 9.43 4.41
C ARG A 358 24.71 8.69 4.76
N ALA A 359 24.05 8.06 3.79
CA ALA A 359 22.84 7.30 4.07
C ALA A 359 23.08 6.14 5.04
N THR A 360 24.27 5.55 5.03
CA THR A 360 24.62 4.37 5.84
C THR A 360 25.47 4.70 7.08
N SER A 361 25.76 5.96 7.35
CA SER A 361 26.58 6.41 8.51
C SER A 361 25.81 6.58 9.83
#